data_26f1d8802a217e12b0125473b913db73
#
_entry.id   26f1d8802a217e12b0125473b913db73
#
_cell.length_a   1.000
_cell.length_b   1.000
_cell.length_c   1.000
_cell.angle_alpha   90.00
_cell.angle_beta   90.00
_cell.angle_gamma   90.00
#
_symmetry.space_group_name_H-M   'P 1'
#
loop_
_entity.id
_entity.type
_entity.pdbx_description
1 polymer ?
#
loop_
_entity_poly.entity_id
_entity_poly.type
_entity_poly.pdbx_seq_one_letter_code
_entity_poly.pdbx_strand_id
1 'polypeptide(L)'
;MIMLAQTEQKTQPSQQTQGMLEVTGALAPEHQAIFPVEAQTFLSLLCEKFAGRVEELLEAREEKQARIDAGELPDFLPDTQDIREGSWKILGIPQDLQDRRVEITGPTDRKMVINALNANVKVFMADFEDSMSPAWDKVLDGQVNLRDAVNGNISYTNPSNGKHYQLVDDPAVLICRVRGLHLKEKHVTWHGQIIPGALFDFALYFYNNHKALLQKGSGPYFYLPKLQSHHEAKWWSEVFHFTEEYFGLETGTIKATVLIETLPAVFEMDEILFSLKEHIVGLNCGRWDYIFSYIKTLKKHPDRVLPDRQVVTMDKPFLNAYSRLLVRTCHKRGAFAMGGMAAFIPAKDPQENQKVLDKIHNDKSLEANNGHDGTWVAHPGLADTAMEVFSAALGERTNQLDVSRSEDAPITAAELLEPCDGERTEEGMRHNIRVALQYIEAWISGNGCVPIYGLMEDAATAEISRASIWQWIQHGKSLDNGQQVTKALFETYLQEEVEVVKQEVEVVKQEVGEERYQAGRFEEAAQLMAKLTTSDELTNFLTVPGYDYLD
;
A
#
# COMPACT_ATOMS: atom_id res chain seq x y z
N MET A 1 55.77 26.27 -1.86
CA MET A 1 54.64 26.67 -1.02
C MET A 1 53.57 25.61 -1.24
N ILE A 2 53.60 24.58 -0.37
CA ILE A 2 52.79 23.37 -0.47
C ILE A 2 51.58 23.62 0.42
N MET A 3 50.37 23.69 -0.18
CA MET A 3 49.11 23.69 0.56
C MET A 3 48.75 22.25 0.91
N LEU A 4 48.80 21.97 2.21
CA LEU A 4 48.28 20.73 2.81
C LEU A 4 46.73 20.77 2.74
N ALA A 5 46.15 19.82 2.05
CA ALA A 5 44.71 19.56 2.12
C ALA A 5 44.42 18.95 3.54
N GLN A 6 43.63 19.65 4.31
CA GLN A 6 43.06 19.10 5.54
C GLN A 6 41.94 18.13 5.16
N THR A 7 42.17 16.86 5.40
CA THR A 7 41.16 15.81 5.37
C THR A 7 40.27 16.00 6.60
N GLU A 8 39.06 16.48 6.40
CA GLU A 8 38.03 16.48 7.45
C GLU A 8 37.77 15.04 7.87
N GLN A 9 38.10 14.74 9.11
CA GLN A 9 37.75 13.48 9.76
C GLN A 9 36.20 13.42 9.87
N LYS A 10 35.58 12.51 9.12
CA LYS A 10 34.20 12.13 9.36
C LYS A 10 34.07 11.70 10.82
N THR A 11 33.29 12.41 11.59
CA THR A 11 32.88 12.06 12.94
C THR A 11 32.21 10.69 12.93
N GLN A 12 32.87 9.68 13.48
CA GLN A 12 32.23 8.40 13.77
C GLN A 12 31.12 8.64 14.80
N PRO A 13 29.95 7.97 14.66
CA PRO A 13 28.87 8.06 15.66
C PRO A 13 29.43 7.70 17.05
N SER A 14 29.03 8.46 18.05
CA SER A 14 29.47 8.24 19.43
C SER A 14 28.98 6.85 19.89
N GLN A 15 29.83 6.13 20.64
CA GLN A 15 29.52 4.82 21.25
C GLN A 15 28.23 4.83 22.13
N GLN A 16 27.67 6.00 22.44
CA GLN A 16 26.43 6.15 23.21
C GLN A 16 25.16 5.75 22.46
N THR A 17 25.14 5.79 21.10
CA THR A 17 23.95 5.42 20.30
C THR A 17 23.76 3.92 20.16
N GLN A 18 24.81 3.10 20.29
CA GLN A 18 24.73 1.64 20.15
C GLN A 18 24.00 0.91 21.30
N GLY A 19 23.91 1.51 22.50
CA GLY A 19 23.30 0.88 23.68
C GLY A 19 21.79 1.12 23.84
N MET A 20 21.13 1.79 22.88
CA MET A 20 19.75 2.27 23.01
C MET A 20 18.75 1.55 22.11
N LEU A 21 19.22 0.85 21.07
CA LEU A 21 18.42 -0.01 20.21
C LEU A 21 18.47 -1.44 20.75
N GLU A 22 17.31 -1.99 21.08
CA GLU A 22 17.19 -3.37 21.55
C GLU A 22 16.35 -4.19 20.55
N VAL A 23 16.86 -5.36 20.17
CA VAL A 23 16.16 -6.33 19.33
C VAL A 23 15.74 -7.50 20.21
N THR A 24 14.44 -7.67 20.38
CA THR A 24 13.85 -8.74 21.21
C THR A 24 13.49 -9.99 20.41
N GLY A 25 13.29 -9.85 19.09
CA GLY A 25 12.99 -10.96 18.19
C GLY A 25 14.23 -11.82 17.91
N ALA A 26 14.03 -13.11 17.70
CA ALA A 26 15.09 -14.04 17.30
C ALA A 26 15.65 -13.66 15.92
N LEU A 27 16.97 -13.79 15.74
CA LEU A 27 17.64 -13.56 14.46
C LEU A 27 18.32 -14.84 13.99
N ALA A 28 17.86 -15.43 12.90
CA ALA A 28 18.56 -16.47 12.18
C ALA A 28 19.88 -15.94 11.57
N PRO A 29 20.85 -16.78 11.18
CA PRO A 29 22.12 -16.32 10.61
C PRO A 29 21.97 -15.42 9.39
N GLU A 30 21.01 -15.68 8.50
CA GLU A 30 20.68 -14.87 7.34
C GLU A 30 20.10 -13.51 7.73
N HIS A 31 19.33 -13.44 8.83
CA HIS A 31 18.79 -12.21 9.39
C HIS A 31 19.88 -11.36 10.01
N GLN A 32 20.85 -11.97 10.71
CA GLN A 32 22.02 -11.26 11.22
C GLN A 32 22.84 -10.62 10.10
N ALA A 33 22.89 -11.25 8.93
CA ALA A 33 23.64 -10.74 7.78
C ALA A 33 23.02 -9.48 7.16
N ILE A 34 21.71 -9.27 7.28
CA ILE A 34 21.02 -8.06 6.80
C ILE A 34 20.87 -6.99 7.88
N PHE A 35 21.06 -7.34 9.13
CA PHE A 35 20.94 -6.43 10.28
C PHE A 35 22.22 -6.37 11.13
N PRO A 36 23.41 -6.11 10.48
CA PRO A 36 24.67 -5.95 11.18
C PRO A 36 24.68 -4.66 12.04
N VAL A 37 25.73 -4.50 12.86
CA VAL A 37 25.87 -3.36 13.78
C VAL A 37 25.77 -2.01 13.06
N GLU A 38 26.28 -1.90 11.84
CA GLU A 38 26.23 -0.68 11.03
C GLU A 38 24.79 -0.34 10.60
N ALA A 39 23.97 -1.35 10.23
CA ALA A 39 22.55 -1.17 9.93
C ALA A 39 21.77 -0.78 11.20
N GLN A 40 22.07 -1.40 12.33
CA GLN A 40 21.49 -1.03 13.63
C GLN A 40 21.87 0.40 14.03
N THR A 41 23.11 0.83 13.80
CA THR A 41 23.55 2.20 14.03
C THR A 41 22.79 3.19 13.16
N PHE A 42 22.61 2.89 11.87
CA PHE A 42 21.84 3.73 10.97
C PHE A 42 20.36 3.83 11.41
N LEU A 43 19.73 2.71 11.75
CA LEU A 43 18.36 2.70 12.27
C LEU A 43 18.25 3.51 13.58
N SER A 44 19.23 3.39 14.47
CA SER A 44 19.29 4.16 15.72
C SER A 44 19.28 5.67 15.46
N LEU A 45 20.08 6.13 14.50
CA LEU A 45 20.12 7.55 14.12
C LEU A 45 18.81 8.02 13.50
N LEU A 46 18.14 7.18 12.71
CA LEU A 46 16.80 7.48 12.20
C LEU A 46 15.78 7.58 13.34
N CYS A 47 15.81 6.64 14.29
CA CYS A 47 14.91 6.67 15.45
C CYS A 47 15.13 7.92 16.30
N GLU A 48 16.39 8.29 16.57
CA GLU A 48 16.74 9.49 17.34
C GLU A 48 16.15 10.77 16.73
N LYS A 49 16.17 10.87 15.39
CA LYS A 49 15.75 12.10 14.72
C LYS A 49 14.26 12.13 14.38
N PHE A 50 13.66 10.97 14.11
CA PHE A 50 12.38 10.90 13.40
C PHE A 50 11.29 10.10 14.12
N ALA A 51 11.61 9.15 15.02
CA ALA A 51 10.58 8.28 15.61
C ALA A 51 9.57 9.06 16.46
N GLY A 52 9.99 9.98 17.29
CA GLY A 52 9.10 10.79 18.14
C GLY A 52 8.11 11.64 17.32
N ARG A 53 8.55 12.14 16.17
CA ARG A 53 7.69 12.94 15.28
C ARG A 53 6.59 12.14 14.58
N VAL A 54 6.72 10.80 14.48
CA VAL A 54 5.64 9.95 13.96
C VAL A 54 4.42 10.01 14.88
N GLU A 55 4.62 10.03 16.20
CA GLU A 55 3.52 10.16 17.15
C GLU A 55 2.82 11.51 17.02
N GLU A 56 3.57 12.61 16.88
CA GLU A 56 3.02 13.94 16.63
C GLU A 56 2.16 13.98 15.33
N LEU A 57 2.63 13.32 14.26
CA LEU A 57 1.89 13.24 13.01
C LEU A 57 0.61 12.41 13.14
N LEU A 58 0.64 11.32 13.92
CA LEU A 58 -0.54 10.50 14.18
C LEU A 58 -1.55 11.25 15.07
N GLU A 59 -1.09 12.00 16.07
CA GLU A 59 -1.95 12.88 16.89
C GLU A 59 -2.62 13.95 16.02
N ALA A 60 -1.90 14.57 15.08
CA ALA A 60 -2.47 15.53 14.15
C ALA A 60 -3.57 14.94 13.25
N ARG A 61 -3.48 13.63 12.89
CA ARG A 61 -4.56 12.91 12.21
C ARG A 61 -5.83 12.85 13.07
N GLU A 62 -5.67 12.51 14.36
CA GLU A 62 -6.82 12.43 15.30
C GLU A 62 -7.46 13.80 15.53
N GLU A 63 -6.66 14.86 15.64
CA GLU A 63 -7.18 16.23 15.75
C GLU A 63 -7.96 16.66 14.49
N LYS A 64 -7.44 16.34 13.29
CA LYS A 64 -8.16 16.60 12.02
C LYS A 64 -9.46 15.79 11.96
N GLN A 65 -9.42 14.51 12.34
CA GLN A 65 -10.59 13.65 12.37
C GLN A 65 -11.67 14.18 13.36
N ALA A 66 -11.27 14.66 14.54
CA ALA A 66 -12.20 15.21 15.51
C ALA A 66 -12.96 16.44 14.97
N ARG A 67 -12.30 17.31 14.19
CA ARG A 67 -12.98 18.44 13.52
C ARG A 67 -13.97 17.95 12.46
N ILE A 68 -13.59 16.94 11.68
CA ILE A 68 -14.46 16.35 10.65
C ILE A 68 -15.68 15.69 11.31
N ASP A 69 -15.47 14.93 12.39
CA ASP A 69 -16.54 14.31 13.17
C ASP A 69 -17.50 15.34 13.80
N ALA A 70 -17.01 16.57 14.06
CA ALA A 70 -17.83 17.70 14.53
C ALA A 70 -18.57 18.45 13.41
N GLY A 71 -18.43 18.03 12.14
CA GLY A 71 -19.16 18.56 10.99
C GLY A 71 -18.34 19.38 9.99
N GLU A 72 -17.04 19.57 10.21
CA GLU A 72 -16.16 20.15 9.20
C GLU A 72 -16.03 19.17 8.01
N LEU A 73 -16.15 19.67 6.78
CA LEU A 73 -15.89 18.85 5.60
C LEU A 73 -14.47 19.10 5.10
N PRO A 74 -13.76 18.05 4.64
CA PRO A 74 -12.46 18.22 4.02
C PRO A 74 -12.51 19.16 2.82
N ASP A 75 -11.52 20.04 2.68
CA ASP A 75 -11.36 20.95 1.57
C ASP A 75 -9.87 21.22 1.30
N PHE A 76 -9.57 21.84 0.17
CA PHE A 76 -8.23 22.31 -0.18
C PHE A 76 -7.74 23.35 0.84
N LEU A 77 -6.47 23.24 1.23
CA LEU A 77 -5.89 24.11 2.25
C LEU A 77 -5.78 25.56 1.74
N PRO A 78 -6.40 26.54 2.41
CA PRO A 78 -6.32 27.94 1.95
C PRO A 78 -4.89 28.52 2.06
N ASP A 79 -4.14 28.12 3.09
CA ASP A 79 -2.82 28.66 3.40
C ASP A 79 -1.71 28.20 2.45
N THR A 80 -1.99 27.21 1.59
CA THR A 80 -1.04 26.65 0.62
C THR A 80 -1.45 26.89 -0.84
N GLN A 81 -2.34 27.85 -1.08
CA GLN A 81 -2.82 28.18 -2.42
C GLN A 81 -1.68 28.54 -3.39
N ASP A 82 -0.65 29.23 -2.92
CA ASP A 82 0.55 29.59 -3.67
C ASP A 82 1.33 28.37 -4.16
N ILE A 83 1.35 27.27 -3.41
CA ILE A 83 1.93 25.99 -3.85
C ILE A 83 1.11 25.44 -5.02
N ARG A 84 -0.22 25.41 -4.91
CA ARG A 84 -1.10 24.89 -5.96
C ARG A 84 -1.04 25.74 -7.22
N GLU A 85 -0.92 27.05 -7.10
CA GLU A 85 -0.86 27.99 -8.23
C GLU A 85 0.55 28.17 -8.81
N GLY A 86 1.59 27.88 -8.05
CA GLY A 86 2.98 28.03 -8.43
C GLY A 86 3.39 27.20 -9.66
N SER A 87 4.47 27.61 -10.33
CA SER A 87 4.98 27.00 -11.57
C SER A 87 6.10 25.99 -11.35
N TRP A 88 6.31 25.54 -10.12
CA TRP A 88 7.36 24.57 -9.77
C TRP A 88 7.12 23.19 -10.38
N LYS A 89 8.20 22.43 -10.53
CA LYS A 89 8.24 21.05 -11.02
C LYS A 89 9.04 20.17 -10.05
N ILE A 90 8.88 18.86 -10.16
CA ILE A 90 9.74 17.89 -9.47
C ILE A 90 11.15 17.90 -10.07
N LEU A 91 12.13 17.36 -9.32
CA LEU A 91 13.54 17.35 -9.75
C LEU A 91 13.78 16.54 -11.04
N GLY A 92 13.02 15.48 -11.24
CA GLY A 92 13.14 14.63 -12.42
C GLY A 92 12.97 13.15 -12.08
N ILE A 93 12.79 12.37 -13.13
CA ILE A 93 12.51 10.93 -13.05
C ILE A 93 13.70 10.17 -13.62
N PRO A 94 14.23 9.16 -12.91
CA PRO A 94 15.32 8.29 -13.38
C PRO A 94 15.00 7.61 -14.72
N GLN A 95 16.04 7.26 -15.47
CA GLN A 95 15.89 6.69 -16.80
C GLN A 95 15.17 5.34 -16.79
N ASP A 96 15.45 4.49 -15.83
CA ASP A 96 14.84 3.17 -15.65
C ASP A 96 13.38 3.22 -15.17
N LEU A 97 12.91 4.38 -14.71
CA LEU A 97 11.51 4.65 -14.33
C LEU A 97 10.71 5.43 -15.41
N GLN A 98 11.29 5.72 -16.61
CA GLN A 98 10.58 6.47 -17.64
C GLN A 98 9.38 5.72 -18.24
N ASP A 99 9.39 4.41 -18.21
CA ASP A 99 8.28 3.55 -18.65
C ASP A 99 7.75 2.75 -17.46
N ARG A 100 6.56 3.10 -16.99
CA ARG A 100 5.87 2.47 -15.87
C ARG A 100 4.47 1.98 -16.26
N ARG A 101 4.26 1.67 -17.54
CA ARG A 101 2.91 1.37 -18.08
C ARG A 101 2.22 0.19 -17.40
N VAL A 102 2.95 -0.79 -16.90
CA VAL A 102 2.40 -1.85 -16.04
C VAL A 102 3.36 -2.15 -14.92
N GLU A 103 2.87 -2.13 -13.70
CA GLU A 103 3.54 -2.56 -12.49
C GLU A 103 2.83 -3.77 -11.89
N ILE A 104 3.57 -4.67 -11.28
CA ILE A 104 3.02 -5.76 -10.48
C ILE A 104 3.28 -5.50 -9.01
N THR A 105 2.32 -5.80 -8.15
CA THR A 105 2.48 -5.78 -6.69
C THR A 105 2.41 -7.19 -6.13
N GLY A 106 3.09 -7.44 -5.03
CA GLY A 106 3.02 -8.71 -4.31
C GLY A 106 3.92 -8.73 -3.08
N PRO A 107 3.70 -9.74 -2.21
CA PRO A 107 4.45 -9.89 -0.98
C PRO A 107 5.92 -10.23 -1.25
N THR A 108 6.74 -10.09 -0.20
CA THR A 108 8.18 -10.29 -0.28
C THR A 108 8.63 -11.75 -0.11
N ASP A 109 7.71 -12.71 -0.24
CA ASP A 109 8.03 -14.14 -0.27
C ASP A 109 8.97 -14.49 -1.41
N ARG A 110 9.97 -15.33 -1.16
CA ARG A 110 11.06 -15.64 -2.10
C ARG A 110 10.59 -16.06 -3.49
N LYS A 111 9.62 -16.97 -3.58
CA LYS A 111 9.05 -17.41 -4.85
C LYS A 111 8.25 -16.30 -5.54
N MET A 112 7.51 -15.51 -4.76
CA MET A 112 6.68 -14.42 -5.29
C MET A 112 7.55 -13.30 -5.85
N VAL A 113 8.64 -12.93 -5.16
CA VAL A 113 9.63 -11.96 -5.64
C VAL A 113 10.21 -12.38 -7.00
N ILE A 114 10.64 -13.65 -7.15
CA ILE A 114 11.17 -14.15 -8.43
C ILE A 114 10.11 -14.07 -9.54
N ASN A 115 8.89 -14.53 -9.26
CA ASN A 115 7.81 -14.53 -10.24
C ASN A 115 7.41 -13.10 -10.67
N ALA A 116 7.36 -12.17 -9.74
CA ALA A 116 6.99 -10.78 -10.02
C ALA A 116 8.07 -10.05 -10.83
N LEU A 117 9.34 -10.20 -10.46
CA LEU A 117 10.47 -9.64 -11.20
C LEU A 117 10.61 -10.22 -12.62
N ASN A 118 10.19 -11.46 -12.84
CA ASN A 118 10.21 -12.14 -14.14
C ASN A 118 8.94 -11.92 -14.98
N ALA A 119 7.92 -11.25 -14.44
CA ALA A 119 6.67 -11.00 -15.17
C ALA A 119 6.91 -10.00 -16.30
N ASN A 120 6.02 -10.02 -17.33
CA ASN A 120 6.05 -9.04 -18.42
C ASN A 120 5.51 -7.68 -17.95
N VAL A 121 6.23 -7.05 -17.02
CA VAL A 121 5.90 -5.75 -16.44
C VAL A 121 7.15 -4.87 -16.41
N LYS A 122 6.99 -3.56 -16.19
CA LYS A 122 8.12 -2.63 -16.10
C LYS A 122 8.67 -2.52 -14.68
N VAL A 123 7.79 -2.65 -13.68
CA VAL A 123 8.12 -2.47 -12.27
C VAL A 123 7.49 -3.57 -11.43
N PHE A 124 8.23 -4.03 -10.43
CA PHE A 124 7.70 -4.82 -9.32
C PHE A 124 7.72 -3.96 -8.04
N MET A 125 6.56 -3.75 -7.44
CA MET A 125 6.43 -3.21 -6.10
C MET A 125 6.43 -4.34 -5.08
N ALA A 126 7.56 -4.53 -4.41
CA ALA A 126 7.69 -5.46 -3.30
C ALA A 126 7.08 -4.85 -2.02
N ASP A 127 6.13 -5.53 -1.44
CA ASP A 127 5.21 -4.97 -0.47
C ASP A 127 5.40 -5.53 0.94
N PHE A 128 5.79 -4.67 1.89
CA PHE A 128 5.83 -4.95 3.33
C PHE A 128 4.56 -4.51 4.06
N GLU A 129 3.60 -3.94 3.36
CA GLU A 129 2.39 -3.39 3.95
C GLU A 129 1.17 -4.28 3.70
N ASP A 130 0.27 -3.94 2.76
CA ASP A 130 -1.05 -4.57 2.62
C ASP A 130 -1.01 -6.02 2.14
N SER A 131 -0.04 -6.38 1.29
CA SER A 131 0.08 -7.76 0.79
C SER A 131 0.84 -8.68 1.76
N MET A 132 1.24 -8.18 2.92
CA MET A 132 2.04 -8.91 3.89
C MET A 132 1.38 -8.95 5.26
N SER A 133 1.45 -10.10 5.92
CA SER A 133 1.25 -10.18 7.36
C SER A 133 2.62 -9.99 8.03
N PRO A 134 2.82 -8.90 8.82
CA PRO A 134 4.16 -8.49 9.27
C PRO A 134 4.63 -9.25 10.52
N ALA A 135 4.56 -10.58 10.50
CA ALA A 135 5.24 -11.41 11.47
C ALA A 135 6.76 -11.21 11.38
N TRP A 136 7.47 -11.28 12.50
CA TRP A 136 8.89 -10.94 12.58
C TRP A 136 9.75 -11.66 11.53
N ASP A 137 9.63 -12.99 11.45
CA ASP A 137 10.40 -13.78 10.49
C ASP A 137 10.08 -13.40 9.04
N LYS A 138 8.80 -13.11 8.74
CA LYS A 138 8.35 -12.71 7.40
C LYS A 138 8.96 -11.38 6.96
N VAL A 139 9.00 -10.41 7.85
CA VAL A 139 9.61 -9.10 7.58
C VAL A 139 11.10 -9.27 7.29
N LEU A 140 11.82 -10.03 8.11
CA LEU A 140 13.25 -10.28 7.92
C LEU A 140 13.54 -11.11 6.67
N ASP A 141 12.79 -12.20 6.44
CA ASP A 141 12.89 -13.01 5.22
C ASP A 141 12.65 -12.17 3.96
N GLY A 142 11.67 -11.25 4.02
CA GLY A 142 11.41 -10.30 2.95
C GLY A 142 12.63 -9.44 2.62
N GLN A 143 13.29 -8.90 3.63
CA GLN A 143 14.52 -8.10 3.45
C GLN A 143 15.67 -8.94 2.87
N VAL A 144 15.83 -10.20 3.32
CA VAL A 144 16.80 -11.15 2.76
C VAL A 144 16.48 -11.42 1.28
N ASN A 145 15.21 -11.66 0.96
CA ASN A 145 14.78 -11.97 -0.41
C ASN A 145 15.03 -10.79 -1.36
N LEU A 146 14.74 -9.55 -0.92
CA LEU A 146 15.00 -8.36 -1.73
C LEU A 146 16.50 -8.11 -1.92
N ARG A 147 17.33 -8.31 -0.87
CA ARG A 147 18.79 -8.24 -1.00
C ARG A 147 19.32 -9.25 -2.03
N ASP A 148 18.85 -10.49 -1.94
CA ASP A 148 19.28 -11.56 -2.86
C ASP A 148 18.82 -11.27 -4.30
N ALA A 149 17.60 -10.70 -4.47
CA ALA A 149 17.09 -10.29 -5.77
C ALA A 149 17.93 -9.15 -6.36
N VAL A 150 18.23 -8.11 -5.58
CA VAL A 150 19.07 -6.99 -6.02
C VAL A 150 20.47 -7.47 -6.39
N ASN A 151 21.03 -8.43 -5.67
CA ASN A 151 22.32 -9.01 -6.01
C ASN A 151 22.28 -10.02 -7.18
N GLY A 152 21.08 -10.39 -7.66
CA GLY A 152 20.91 -11.30 -8.81
C GLY A 152 21.16 -12.77 -8.47
N ASN A 153 21.21 -13.14 -7.19
CA ASN A 153 21.48 -14.50 -6.72
C ASN A 153 20.27 -15.19 -6.07
N ILE A 154 19.10 -14.56 -6.10
CA ILE A 154 17.87 -15.16 -5.58
C ILE A 154 17.49 -16.38 -6.41
N SER A 155 17.22 -17.50 -5.75
CA SER A 155 16.66 -18.70 -6.36
C SER A 155 15.76 -19.42 -5.36
N TYR A 156 14.85 -20.24 -5.88
CA TYR A 156 13.94 -21.05 -5.07
C TYR A 156 13.66 -22.38 -5.76
N THR A 157 13.77 -23.46 -5.03
CA THR A 157 13.33 -24.79 -5.49
C THR A 157 12.11 -25.21 -4.70
N ASN A 158 11.00 -25.42 -5.40
CA ASN A 158 9.76 -25.83 -4.74
C ASN A 158 9.91 -27.27 -4.18
N PRO A 159 9.80 -27.46 -2.86
CA PRO A 159 10.01 -28.76 -2.23
C PRO A 159 8.97 -29.81 -2.63
N SER A 160 7.75 -29.39 -3.02
CA SER A 160 6.67 -30.32 -3.36
C SER A 160 6.81 -30.95 -4.77
N ASN A 161 7.43 -30.26 -5.73
CA ASN A 161 7.51 -30.71 -7.13
C ASN A 161 8.89 -30.55 -7.77
N GLY A 162 9.89 -30.08 -7.02
CA GLY A 162 11.27 -29.90 -7.49
C GLY A 162 11.46 -28.78 -8.54
N LYS A 163 10.42 -28.00 -8.85
CA LYS A 163 10.54 -26.90 -9.83
C LYS A 163 11.46 -25.82 -9.30
N HIS A 164 12.48 -25.47 -10.13
CA HIS A 164 13.45 -24.43 -9.82
C HIS A 164 13.04 -23.10 -10.44
N TYR A 165 13.21 -22.01 -9.67
CA TYR A 165 12.92 -20.63 -10.03
C TYR A 165 14.17 -19.78 -9.83
N GLN A 166 14.47 -18.91 -10.78
CA GLN A 166 15.57 -17.93 -10.74
C GLN A 166 15.20 -16.70 -11.56
N LEU A 167 15.94 -15.60 -11.41
CA LEU A 167 15.71 -14.40 -12.19
C LEU A 167 16.09 -14.60 -13.67
N VAL A 168 15.36 -13.88 -14.53
CA VAL A 168 15.75 -13.64 -15.92
C VAL A 168 16.91 -12.62 -15.98
N ASP A 169 17.52 -12.46 -17.16
CA ASP A 169 18.66 -11.55 -17.33
C ASP A 169 18.28 -10.07 -17.19
N ASP A 170 17.04 -9.70 -17.57
CA ASP A 170 16.49 -8.34 -17.50
C ASP A 170 15.18 -8.35 -16.69
N PRO A 171 15.26 -8.38 -15.37
CA PRO A 171 14.08 -8.37 -14.52
C PRO A 171 13.46 -6.96 -14.43
N ALA A 172 12.19 -6.89 -14.03
CA ALA A 172 11.50 -5.63 -13.76
C ALA A 172 12.25 -4.77 -12.71
N VAL A 173 12.09 -3.45 -12.80
CA VAL A 173 12.64 -2.51 -11.81
C VAL A 173 11.98 -2.74 -10.45
N LEU A 174 12.77 -2.80 -9.39
CA LEU A 174 12.29 -3.04 -8.03
C LEU A 174 11.97 -1.73 -7.31
N ILE A 175 10.76 -1.61 -6.78
CA ILE A 175 10.35 -0.56 -5.85
C ILE A 175 9.88 -1.24 -4.55
N CYS A 176 10.26 -0.71 -3.38
CA CYS A 176 9.89 -1.25 -2.07
C CYS A 176 8.75 -0.42 -1.46
N ARG A 177 7.60 -1.04 -1.14
CA ARG A 177 6.58 -0.41 -0.31
C ARG A 177 6.86 -0.74 1.15
N VAL A 178 7.20 0.29 1.92
CA VAL A 178 7.40 0.18 3.37
C VAL A 178 6.06 0.20 4.10
N ARG A 179 6.01 -0.27 5.34
CA ARG A 179 4.82 -0.16 6.19
C ARG A 179 4.40 1.30 6.39
N GLY A 180 3.09 1.52 6.54
CA GLY A 180 2.53 2.83 6.86
C GLY A 180 2.97 3.36 8.24
N LEU A 181 2.93 4.69 8.44
CA LEU A 181 3.37 5.34 9.69
C LEU A 181 2.59 4.87 10.93
N HIS A 182 1.38 4.34 10.75
CA HIS A 182 0.54 3.82 11.83
C HIS A 182 0.97 2.42 12.32
N LEU A 183 1.86 1.74 11.62
CA LEU A 183 2.33 0.39 11.97
C LEU A 183 3.66 0.46 12.72
N LYS A 184 3.79 -0.38 13.73
CA LYS A 184 4.99 -0.45 14.59
C LYS A 184 5.74 -1.77 14.35
N GLU A 185 7.03 -1.79 14.72
CA GLU A 185 7.84 -3.01 14.78
C GLU A 185 8.09 -3.41 16.25
N LYS A 186 7.22 -4.28 16.78
CA LYS A 186 7.21 -4.62 18.23
C LYS A 186 8.47 -5.32 18.73
N HIS A 187 9.25 -5.92 17.82
CA HIS A 187 10.47 -6.66 18.16
C HIS A 187 11.72 -5.79 18.22
N VAL A 188 11.57 -4.49 17.96
CA VAL A 188 12.67 -3.52 18.06
C VAL A 188 12.23 -2.32 18.88
N THR A 189 13.04 -1.96 19.88
CA THR A 189 12.80 -0.78 20.70
C THR A 189 13.95 0.20 20.62
N TRP A 190 13.62 1.48 20.73
CA TRP A 190 14.55 2.60 20.89
C TRP A 190 14.24 3.31 22.19
N HIS A 191 15.19 3.37 23.13
CA HIS A 191 14.96 3.85 24.50
C HIS A 191 13.75 3.19 25.20
N GLY A 192 13.54 1.89 24.96
CA GLY A 192 12.40 1.15 25.51
C GLY A 192 11.05 1.44 24.83
N GLN A 193 11.00 2.27 23.79
CA GLN A 193 9.81 2.53 22.99
C GLN A 193 9.84 1.72 21.70
N ILE A 194 8.73 1.08 21.36
CA ILE A 194 8.56 0.35 20.09
C ILE A 194 8.71 1.32 18.92
N ILE A 195 9.52 0.97 17.93
CA ILE A 195 9.83 1.85 16.79
C ILE A 195 8.75 1.81 15.70
N PRO A 196 8.64 2.87 14.86
CA PRO A 196 7.84 2.82 13.65
C PRO A 196 8.33 1.75 12.67
N GLY A 197 7.42 0.87 12.21
CA GLY A 197 7.72 -0.15 11.21
C GLY A 197 8.23 0.44 9.89
N ALA A 198 7.73 1.61 9.52
CA ALA A 198 8.17 2.36 8.36
C ALA A 198 9.68 2.66 8.36
N LEU A 199 10.23 3.09 9.50
CA LEU A 199 11.67 3.35 9.65
C LEU A 199 12.49 2.05 9.61
N PHE A 200 11.97 0.98 10.20
CA PHE A 200 12.63 -0.33 10.17
C PHE A 200 12.75 -0.85 8.74
N ASP A 201 11.64 -0.90 8.00
CA ASP A 201 11.62 -1.40 6.63
C ASP A 201 12.51 -0.56 5.71
N PHE A 202 12.40 0.77 5.82
CA PHE A 202 13.22 1.71 5.06
C PHE A 202 14.71 1.53 5.34
N ALA A 203 15.09 1.48 6.62
CA ALA A 203 16.50 1.39 7.02
C ALA A 203 17.15 0.11 6.51
N LEU A 204 16.48 -1.04 6.68
CA LEU A 204 17.03 -2.32 6.24
C LEU A 204 17.09 -2.43 4.72
N TYR A 205 16.02 -2.07 4.02
CA TYR A 205 16.01 -2.11 2.55
C TYR A 205 17.08 -1.19 1.98
N PHE A 206 17.15 0.06 2.44
CA PHE A 206 18.11 1.03 1.95
C PHE A 206 19.56 0.58 2.23
N TYR A 207 19.86 0.23 3.49
CA TYR A 207 21.21 -0.15 3.89
C TYR A 207 21.75 -1.32 3.07
N ASN A 208 20.95 -2.36 2.88
CA ASN A 208 21.39 -3.57 2.20
C ASN A 208 21.47 -3.45 0.66
N ASN A 209 20.75 -2.50 0.05
CA ASN A 209 20.51 -2.54 -1.39
C ASN A 209 21.05 -1.33 -2.17
N HIS A 210 21.15 -0.13 -1.55
CA HIS A 210 21.44 1.12 -2.28
C HIS A 210 22.70 1.04 -3.15
N LYS A 211 23.79 0.48 -2.65
CA LYS A 211 25.06 0.39 -3.40
C LYS A 211 24.94 -0.48 -4.67
N ALA A 212 24.31 -1.65 -4.51
CA ALA A 212 24.16 -2.59 -5.63
C ALA A 212 23.16 -2.05 -6.66
N LEU A 213 22.08 -1.38 -6.23
CA LEU A 213 21.12 -0.73 -7.13
C LEU A 213 21.79 0.38 -7.95
N LEU A 214 22.55 1.27 -7.29
CA LEU A 214 23.28 2.35 -7.98
C LEU A 214 24.33 1.82 -8.96
N GLN A 215 25.04 0.74 -8.63
CA GLN A 215 25.99 0.10 -9.52
C GLN A 215 25.35 -0.50 -10.78
N LYS A 216 24.06 -0.87 -10.69
CA LYS A 216 23.27 -1.35 -11.83
C LYS A 216 22.61 -0.23 -12.65
N GLY A 217 22.80 1.03 -12.26
CA GLY A 217 22.17 2.18 -12.92
C GLY A 217 20.71 2.41 -12.53
N SER A 218 20.26 1.76 -11.45
CA SER A 218 18.96 1.96 -10.81
C SER A 218 19.14 2.78 -9.51
N GLY A 219 18.16 2.75 -8.61
CA GLY A 219 18.22 3.47 -7.34
C GLY A 219 17.38 2.84 -6.23
N PRO A 220 17.55 3.31 -4.98
CA PRO A 220 16.69 2.92 -3.87
C PRO A 220 15.32 3.61 -4.00
N TYR A 221 14.36 2.91 -4.59
CA TYR A 221 13.03 3.41 -4.89
C TYR A 221 12.00 2.88 -3.91
N PHE A 222 11.05 3.76 -3.51
CA PHE A 222 10.05 3.46 -2.50
C PHE A 222 8.64 3.79 -2.97
N TYR A 223 7.66 3.04 -2.45
CA TYR A 223 6.27 3.44 -2.37
C TYR A 223 5.94 3.83 -0.93
N LEU A 224 5.27 4.98 -0.76
CA LEU A 224 4.88 5.50 0.55
C LEU A 224 3.37 5.39 0.70
N PRO A 225 2.89 4.48 1.60
CA PRO A 225 1.48 4.22 1.77
C PRO A 225 0.84 5.14 2.81
N LYS A 226 -0.48 5.30 2.70
CA LYS A 226 -1.41 5.80 3.72
C LYS A 226 -1.06 7.18 4.31
N LEU A 227 -0.39 8.04 3.53
CA LEU A 227 -0.18 9.43 3.92
C LEU A 227 -1.53 10.16 3.97
N GLN A 228 -1.70 11.04 4.97
CA GLN A 228 -2.91 11.85 5.14
C GLN A 228 -2.63 13.36 4.99
N SER A 229 -1.37 13.78 4.97
CA SER A 229 -1.00 15.19 4.85
C SER A 229 0.37 15.40 4.21
N HIS A 230 0.60 16.61 3.74
CA HIS A 230 1.90 17.05 3.26
C HIS A 230 2.95 17.15 4.37
N HIS A 231 2.56 17.24 5.64
CA HIS A 231 3.47 17.18 6.78
C HIS A 231 4.13 15.80 6.90
N GLU A 232 3.38 14.73 6.64
CA GLU A 232 3.92 13.37 6.58
C GLU A 232 4.85 13.20 5.37
N ALA A 233 4.50 13.78 4.23
CA ALA A 233 5.36 13.82 3.05
C ALA A 233 6.67 14.60 3.34
N LYS A 234 6.59 15.72 4.05
CA LYS A 234 7.75 16.49 4.49
C LYS A 234 8.65 15.68 5.44
N TRP A 235 8.05 14.94 6.37
CA TRP A 235 8.79 14.05 7.26
C TRP A 235 9.58 13.02 6.46
N TRP A 236 9.01 12.37 5.45
CA TRP A 236 9.72 11.46 4.55
C TRP A 236 10.82 12.15 3.76
N SER A 237 10.59 13.37 3.26
CA SER A 237 11.62 14.16 2.59
C SER A 237 12.84 14.39 3.49
N GLU A 238 12.62 14.71 4.76
CA GLU A 238 13.70 14.92 5.73
C GLU A 238 14.44 13.60 6.08
N VAL A 239 13.73 12.47 6.14
CA VAL A 239 14.35 11.13 6.29
C VAL A 239 15.26 10.82 5.09
N PHE A 240 14.80 11.12 3.87
CA PHE A 240 15.59 10.88 2.65
C PHE A 240 16.83 11.77 2.59
N HIS A 241 16.67 13.07 2.83
CA HIS A 241 17.81 14.00 2.88
C HIS A 241 18.87 13.60 3.92
N PHE A 242 18.42 13.27 5.14
CA PHE A 242 19.33 12.79 6.18
C PHE A 242 20.06 11.52 5.74
N THR A 243 19.35 10.60 5.10
CA THR A 243 19.94 9.33 4.63
C THR A 243 20.97 9.58 3.53
N GLU A 244 20.64 10.41 2.54
CA GLU A 244 21.55 10.77 1.45
C GLU A 244 22.80 11.46 1.97
N GLU A 245 22.65 12.42 2.88
CA GLU A 245 23.78 13.09 3.55
C GLU A 245 24.66 12.09 4.33
N TYR A 246 24.05 11.22 5.13
CA TYR A 246 24.75 10.22 5.95
C TYR A 246 25.59 9.25 5.12
N PHE A 247 25.07 8.82 3.96
CA PHE A 247 25.79 7.92 3.04
C PHE A 247 26.62 8.66 1.98
N GLY A 248 26.63 9.99 1.96
CA GLY A 248 27.36 10.81 1.01
C GLY A 248 26.86 10.70 -0.41
N LEU A 249 25.54 10.59 -0.59
CA LEU A 249 24.84 10.53 -1.86
C LEU A 249 24.34 11.91 -2.29
N GLU A 250 24.11 12.07 -3.59
CA GLU A 250 23.49 13.29 -4.11
C GLU A 250 22.00 13.36 -3.72
N THR A 251 21.50 14.57 -3.45
CA THR A 251 20.08 14.81 -3.20
C THR A 251 19.23 14.33 -4.36
N GLY A 252 18.21 13.57 -4.07
CA GLY A 252 17.31 12.99 -5.06
C GLY A 252 17.80 11.64 -5.63
N THR A 253 18.81 11.02 -5.04
CA THR A 253 19.19 9.62 -5.30
C THR A 253 18.08 8.66 -4.89
N ILE A 254 17.47 8.90 -3.74
CA ILE A 254 16.27 8.18 -3.29
C ILE A 254 15.06 8.71 -4.07
N LYS A 255 14.24 7.80 -4.60
CA LYS A 255 13.00 8.19 -5.26
C LYS A 255 11.78 7.53 -4.60
N ALA A 256 10.66 8.25 -4.64
CA ALA A 256 9.41 7.78 -4.06
C ALA A 256 8.22 8.01 -4.99
N THR A 257 7.25 7.10 -4.91
CA THR A 257 5.88 7.27 -5.38
C THR A 257 4.97 7.25 -4.15
N VAL A 258 4.03 8.18 -4.07
CA VAL A 258 3.07 8.25 -2.95
C VAL A 258 1.73 7.67 -3.39
N LEU A 259 1.18 6.76 -2.59
CA LEU A 259 -0.21 6.34 -2.75
C LEU A 259 -1.13 7.43 -2.18
N ILE A 260 -1.94 8.00 -3.06
CA ILE A 260 -3.06 8.85 -2.65
C ILE A 260 -4.25 7.93 -2.44
N GLU A 261 -4.30 7.34 -1.28
CA GLU A 261 -5.27 6.31 -0.90
C GLU A 261 -6.03 6.67 0.39
N THR A 262 -5.89 7.91 0.83
CA THR A 262 -6.65 8.46 1.94
C THR A 262 -7.42 9.70 1.50
N LEU A 263 -8.64 9.86 1.98
CA LEU A 263 -9.47 11.02 1.64
C LEU A 263 -8.81 12.35 2.05
N PRO A 264 -8.14 12.50 3.21
CA PRO A 264 -7.44 13.74 3.52
C PRO A 264 -6.33 14.09 2.52
N ALA A 265 -5.60 13.11 1.98
CA ALA A 265 -4.48 13.34 1.08
C ALA A 265 -4.92 13.86 -0.31
N VAL A 266 -6.15 13.57 -0.73
CA VAL A 266 -6.63 14.02 -2.05
C VAL A 266 -6.68 15.55 -2.14
N PHE A 267 -6.91 16.22 -1.02
CA PHE A 267 -6.93 17.68 -0.93
C PHE A 267 -5.54 18.32 -0.81
N GLU A 268 -4.49 17.50 -0.65
CA GLU A 268 -3.12 17.95 -0.42
C GLU A 268 -2.13 17.38 -1.46
N MET A 269 -2.60 16.96 -2.65
CA MET A 269 -1.75 16.33 -3.67
C MET A 269 -0.60 17.23 -4.15
N ASP A 270 -0.89 18.52 -4.43
CA ASP A 270 0.14 19.49 -4.81
C ASP A 270 1.16 19.71 -3.68
N GLU A 271 0.69 19.81 -2.45
CA GLU A 271 1.52 20.02 -1.26
C GLU A 271 2.39 18.79 -0.93
N ILE A 272 1.85 17.58 -1.13
CA ILE A 272 2.59 16.32 -1.00
C ILE A 272 3.71 16.26 -2.05
N LEU A 273 3.39 16.52 -3.32
CA LEU A 273 4.39 16.59 -4.38
C LEU A 273 5.45 17.66 -4.11
N PHE A 274 5.05 18.85 -3.61
CA PHE A 274 5.96 19.93 -3.28
C PHE A 274 6.91 19.58 -2.14
N SER A 275 6.39 18.96 -1.10
CA SER A 275 7.18 18.55 0.07
C SER A 275 8.25 17.51 -0.30
N LEU A 276 7.97 16.65 -1.28
CA LEU A 276 8.86 15.61 -1.78
C LEU A 276 9.52 15.95 -3.14
N LYS A 277 9.46 17.18 -3.62
CA LYS A 277 9.80 17.55 -5.00
C LYS A 277 11.18 17.11 -5.51
N GLU A 278 12.12 16.84 -4.61
CA GLU A 278 13.47 16.37 -4.94
C GLU A 278 13.53 14.83 -5.04
N HIS A 279 12.57 14.13 -4.43
CA HIS A 279 12.53 12.67 -4.34
C HIS A 279 11.33 12.04 -5.06
N ILE A 280 10.23 12.80 -5.24
CA ILE A 280 8.99 12.24 -5.81
C ILE A 280 9.13 12.00 -7.31
N VAL A 281 8.54 10.90 -7.79
CA VAL A 281 8.42 10.58 -9.21
C VAL A 281 6.96 10.42 -9.65
N GLY A 282 6.01 10.23 -8.73
CA GLY A 282 4.61 10.08 -9.08
C GLY A 282 3.69 9.91 -7.88
N LEU A 283 2.39 9.95 -8.19
CA LEU A 283 1.31 9.57 -7.28
C LEU A 283 0.57 8.36 -7.86
N ASN A 284 -0.03 7.55 -7.00
CA ASN A 284 -0.79 6.38 -7.40
C ASN A 284 -2.22 6.42 -6.84
N CYS A 285 -3.20 5.93 -7.62
CA CYS A 285 -4.58 5.77 -7.21
C CYS A 285 -4.78 4.46 -6.44
N GLY A 286 -4.87 4.49 -5.11
CA GLY A 286 -5.17 3.33 -4.27
C GLY A 286 -6.68 3.18 -4.01
N ARG A 287 -7.43 2.55 -4.94
CA ARG A 287 -8.89 2.54 -4.98
C ARG A 287 -9.56 2.01 -3.71
N TRP A 288 -9.20 0.81 -3.25
CA TRP A 288 -9.89 0.17 -2.12
C TRP A 288 -9.64 0.89 -0.80
N ASP A 289 -8.39 1.25 -0.54
CA ASP A 289 -8.02 2.09 0.60
C ASP A 289 -8.67 3.46 0.57
N TYR A 290 -8.79 4.07 -0.62
CA TYR A 290 -9.45 5.35 -0.77
C TYR A 290 -10.95 5.29 -0.41
N ILE A 291 -11.65 4.23 -0.84
CA ILE A 291 -13.05 4.00 -0.48
C ILE A 291 -13.17 3.73 1.03
N PHE A 292 -12.30 2.89 1.60
CA PHE A 292 -12.23 2.69 3.04
C PHE A 292 -11.99 4.00 3.79
N SER A 293 -11.04 4.81 3.33
CA SER A 293 -10.73 6.12 3.92
C SER A 293 -11.88 7.10 3.80
N TYR A 294 -12.65 7.07 2.71
CA TYR A 294 -13.87 7.85 2.58
C TYR A 294 -14.88 7.51 3.69
N ILE A 295 -15.15 6.22 3.89
CA ILE A 295 -16.03 5.74 4.97
C ILE A 295 -15.48 6.19 6.34
N LYS A 296 -14.20 5.95 6.59
CA LYS A 296 -13.55 6.26 7.88
C LYS A 296 -13.55 7.76 8.18
N THR A 297 -13.17 8.57 7.21
CA THR A 297 -13.08 10.03 7.40
C THR A 297 -14.45 10.66 7.60
N LEU A 298 -15.47 10.18 6.88
CA LEU A 298 -16.83 10.73 6.91
C LEU A 298 -17.79 9.89 7.79
N LYS A 299 -17.25 9.12 8.72
CA LYS A 299 -17.99 8.15 9.56
C LYS A 299 -19.15 8.73 10.36
N LYS A 300 -19.14 10.03 10.71
CA LYS A 300 -20.22 10.73 11.43
C LYS A 300 -21.17 11.49 10.51
N HIS A 301 -21.00 11.41 9.18
CA HIS A 301 -21.83 12.12 8.21
C HIS A 301 -22.89 11.17 7.59
N PRO A 302 -24.19 11.26 7.98
CA PRO A 302 -25.23 10.31 7.59
C PRO A 302 -25.63 10.38 6.11
N ASP A 303 -25.27 11.48 5.43
CA ASP A 303 -25.47 11.73 4.01
C ASP A 303 -24.31 11.20 3.13
N ARG A 304 -23.28 10.58 3.75
CA ARG A 304 -22.09 10.07 3.08
C ARG A 304 -21.97 8.54 3.16
N VAL A 305 -23.06 7.84 3.39
CA VAL A 305 -23.08 6.37 3.52
C VAL A 305 -23.08 5.71 2.14
N LEU A 306 -22.09 4.87 1.90
CA LEU A 306 -21.91 4.20 0.61
C LEU A 306 -22.80 2.95 0.46
N PRO A 307 -23.12 2.54 -0.79
CA PRO A 307 -23.83 1.30 -1.13
C PRO A 307 -22.90 0.08 -1.03
N ASP A 308 -23.35 -1.06 -1.58
CA ASP A 308 -22.52 -2.26 -1.75
C ASP A 308 -21.19 -1.93 -2.44
N ARG A 309 -20.09 -2.46 -1.92
CA ARG A 309 -18.73 -2.16 -2.44
C ARG A 309 -18.56 -2.45 -3.93
N GLN A 310 -19.31 -3.42 -4.46
CA GLN A 310 -19.26 -3.79 -5.89
C GLN A 310 -19.82 -2.71 -6.82
N VAL A 311 -20.70 -1.84 -6.30
CA VAL A 311 -21.26 -0.71 -7.03
C VAL A 311 -20.31 0.49 -7.05
N VAL A 312 -19.36 0.55 -6.12
CA VAL A 312 -18.42 1.68 -5.95
C VAL A 312 -17.24 1.50 -6.89
N THR A 313 -17.40 1.90 -8.15
CA THR A 313 -16.43 1.75 -9.25
C THR A 313 -15.81 3.09 -9.66
N MET A 314 -14.69 3.08 -10.41
CA MET A 314 -13.92 4.28 -10.77
C MET A 314 -14.67 5.29 -11.65
N ASP A 315 -15.82 4.91 -12.22
CA ASP A 315 -16.73 5.81 -12.94
C ASP A 315 -17.67 6.61 -12.01
N LYS A 316 -17.74 6.27 -10.72
CA LYS A 316 -18.57 6.99 -9.74
C LYS A 316 -18.02 8.39 -9.44
N PRO A 317 -18.89 9.37 -9.06
CA PRO A 317 -18.52 10.79 -9.01
C PRO A 317 -17.22 11.07 -8.26
N PHE A 318 -17.14 10.70 -6.98
CA PHE A 318 -15.97 11.03 -6.15
C PHE A 318 -14.69 10.30 -6.60
N LEU A 319 -14.80 9.05 -7.11
CA LEU A 319 -13.65 8.29 -7.60
C LEU A 319 -13.17 8.81 -8.97
N ASN A 320 -14.09 9.20 -9.84
CA ASN A 320 -13.73 9.79 -11.12
C ASN A 320 -13.09 11.17 -10.93
N ALA A 321 -13.65 12.01 -10.05
CA ALA A 321 -13.06 13.30 -9.68
C ALA A 321 -11.64 13.13 -9.12
N TYR A 322 -11.47 12.17 -8.20
CA TYR A 322 -10.17 11.82 -7.62
C TYR A 322 -9.13 11.43 -8.69
N SER A 323 -9.48 10.51 -9.61
CA SER A 323 -8.59 10.06 -10.69
C SER A 323 -8.17 11.23 -11.60
N ARG A 324 -9.13 12.04 -12.05
CA ARG A 324 -8.86 13.21 -12.91
C ARG A 324 -8.01 14.27 -12.22
N LEU A 325 -8.27 14.53 -10.93
CA LEU A 325 -7.46 15.47 -10.14
C LEU A 325 -6.02 14.98 -10.02
N LEU A 326 -5.82 13.69 -9.77
CA LEU A 326 -4.49 13.10 -9.63
C LEU A 326 -3.69 13.24 -10.93
N VAL A 327 -4.28 12.87 -12.08
CA VAL A 327 -3.61 13.03 -13.40
C VAL A 327 -3.25 14.49 -13.65
N ARG A 328 -4.21 15.40 -13.49
CA ARG A 328 -3.99 16.84 -13.71
C ARG A 328 -2.87 17.39 -12.82
N THR A 329 -2.89 17.07 -11.55
CA THR A 329 -1.90 17.55 -10.57
C THR A 329 -0.52 16.99 -10.87
N CYS A 330 -0.40 15.68 -11.11
CA CYS A 330 0.88 15.05 -11.42
C CYS A 330 1.51 15.65 -12.70
N HIS A 331 0.79 15.70 -13.80
CA HIS A 331 1.33 16.17 -15.07
C HIS A 331 1.66 17.65 -15.03
N LYS A 332 0.87 18.47 -14.30
CA LYS A 332 1.23 19.87 -14.03
C LYS A 332 2.61 19.98 -13.39
N ARG A 333 3.02 19.00 -12.57
CA ARG A 333 4.30 18.99 -11.82
C ARG A 333 5.41 18.18 -12.50
N GLY A 334 5.12 17.51 -13.61
CA GLY A 334 6.05 16.63 -14.31
C GLY A 334 6.26 15.29 -13.57
N ALA A 335 5.30 14.90 -12.75
CA ALA A 335 5.26 13.62 -12.03
C ALA A 335 4.33 12.63 -12.73
N PHE A 336 4.55 11.33 -12.53
CA PHE A 336 3.67 10.29 -13.06
C PHE A 336 2.36 10.16 -12.29
N ALA A 337 1.29 9.87 -13.02
CA ALA A 337 -0.01 9.51 -12.50
C ALA A 337 -0.24 8.02 -12.71
N MET A 338 -0.13 7.22 -11.65
CA MET A 338 -0.32 5.78 -11.70
C MET A 338 -1.76 5.39 -11.38
N GLY A 339 -2.33 4.50 -12.19
CA GLY A 339 -3.66 3.93 -11.98
C GLY A 339 -3.70 2.90 -10.87
N GLY A 340 -4.90 2.39 -10.59
CA GLY A 340 -5.14 1.43 -9.51
C GLY A 340 -4.87 -0.02 -9.89
N MET A 341 -5.00 -0.91 -8.90
CA MET A 341 -4.73 -2.34 -9.05
C MET A 341 -5.91 -3.08 -9.70
N ALA A 342 -5.60 -3.96 -10.68
CA ALA A 342 -6.47 -5.04 -11.09
C ALA A 342 -6.16 -6.28 -10.26
N ALA A 343 -7.09 -6.62 -9.34
CA ALA A 343 -6.89 -7.71 -8.37
C ALA A 343 -7.43 -9.07 -8.86
N PHE A 344 -7.94 -9.17 -10.07
CA PHE A 344 -8.49 -10.42 -10.61
C PHE A 344 -7.42 -11.51 -10.71
N ILE A 345 -7.87 -12.76 -10.56
CA ILE A 345 -7.07 -13.96 -10.82
C ILE A 345 -7.57 -14.61 -12.10
N PRO A 346 -6.70 -15.00 -13.04
CA PRO A 346 -7.09 -15.74 -14.22
C PRO A 346 -7.88 -17.01 -13.85
N ALA A 347 -9.05 -17.20 -14.49
CA ALA A 347 -9.88 -18.37 -14.26
C ALA A 347 -9.35 -19.60 -15.03
N LYS A 348 -9.57 -20.80 -14.49
CA LYS A 348 -9.20 -22.06 -15.17
C LYS A 348 -10.09 -22.34 -16.39
N ASP A 349 -11.36 -21.98 -16.31
CA ASP A 349 -12.29 -22.11 -17.44
C ASP A 349 -12.03 -21.00 -18.47
N PRO A 350 -11.87 -21.32 -19.77
CA PRO A 350 -11.53 -20.32 -20.79
C PRO A 350 -12.61 -19.24 -20.99
N GLN A 351 -13.90 -19.58 -20.83
CA GLN A 351 -15.00 -18.61 -21.01
C GLN A 351 -15.07 -17.64 -19.82
N GLU A 352 -14.91 -18.15 -18.61
CA GLU A 352 -14.82 -17.31 -17.41
C GLU A 352 -13.55 -16.46 -17.43
N ASN A 353 -12.43 -17.02 -17.89
CA ASN A 353 -11.19 -16.25 -18.04
C ASN A 353 -11.33 -15.10 -19.04
N GLN A 354 -12.03 -15.30 -20.16
CA GLN A 354 -12.30 -14.22 -21.11
C GLN A 354 -13.08 -13.08 -20.47
N LYS A 355 -14.09 -13.38 -19.64
CA LYS A 355 -14.84 -12.35 -18.91
C LYS A 355 -13.96 -11.56 -17.94
N VAL A 356 -12.99 -12.22 -17.29
CA VAL A 356 -12.02 -11.55 -16.43
C VAL A 356 -11.15 -10.60 -17.27
N LEU A 357 -10.59 -11.07 -18.38
CA LEU A 357 -9.75 -10.26 -19.26
C LEU A 357 -10.52 -9.07 -19.86
N ASP A 358 -11.80 -9.25 -20.24
CA ASP A 358 -12.63 -8.17 -20.73
C ASP A 358 -12.86 -7.07 -19.66
N LYS A 359 -13.06 -7.47 -18.40
CA LYS A 359 -13.19 -6.51 -17.29
C LYS A 359 -11.90 -5.72 -17.09
N ILE A 360 -10.75 -6.40 -17.13
CA ILE A 360 -9.44 -5.75 -17.00
C ILE A 360 -9.20 -4.79 -18.17
N HIS A 361 -9.48 -5.23 -19.39
CA HIS A 361 -9.36 -4.39 -20.57
C HIS A 361 -10.18 -3.10 -20.43
N ASN A 362 -11.43 -3.20 -19.97
CA ASN A 362 -12.29 -2.02 -19.78
C ASN A 362 -11.78 -1.11 -18.65
N ASP A 363 -11.38 -1.66 -17.53
CA ASP A 363 -10.83 -0.92 -16.38
C ASP A 363 -9.55 -0.16 -16.78
N LYS A 364 -8.60 -0.86 -17.42
CA LYS A 364 -7.33 -0.26 -17.86
C LYS A 364 -7.50 0.72 -19.02
N SER A 365 -8.48 0.51 -19.89
CA SER A 365 -8.84 1.48 -20.93
C SER A 365 -9.37 2.79 -20.34
N LEU A 366 -10.17 2.72 -19.26
CA LEU A 366 -10.64 3.92 -18.56
C LEU A 366 -9.46 4.70 -17.96
N GLU A 367 -8.53 4.01 -17.29
CA GLU A 367 -7.34 4.63 -16.71
C GLU A 367 -6.45 5.28 -17.79
N ALA A 368 -6.11 4.54 -18.84
CA ALA A 368 -5.29 5.04 -19.94
C ALA A 368 -5.94 6.24 -20.64
N ASN A 369 -7.26 6.22 -20.87
CA ASN A 369 -8.02 7.32 -21.47
C ASN A 369 -8.13 8.53 -20.52
N ASN A 370 -8.11 8.32 -19.21
CA ASN A 370 -8.03 9.40 -18.24
C ASN A 370 -6.64 10.08 -18.21
N GLY A 371 -5.63 9.47 -18.82
CA GLY A 371 -4.28 10.00 -18.92
C GLY A 371 -3.28 9.44 -17.91
N HIS A 372 -3.60 8.33 -17.25
CA HIS A 372 -2.62 7.67 -16.37
C HIS A 372 -1.43 7.15 -17.16
N ASP A 373 -0.24 7.27 -16.60
CA ASP A 373 1.03 6.83 -17.20
C ASP A 373 1.22 5.32 -17.14
N GLY A 374 0.58 4.68 -16.20
CA GLY A 374 0.64 3.25 -15.98
C GLY A 374 -0.39 2.77 -14.97
N THR A 375 -0.34 1.49 -14.66
CA THR A 375 -1.32 0.79 -13.82
C THR A 375 -0.71 -0.36 -13.04
N TRP A 376 -1.47 -0.92 -12.08
CA TRP A 376 -1.09 -2.09 -11.31
C TRP A 376 -1.88 -3.34 -11.67
N VAL A 377 -1.21 -4.49 -11.59
CA VAL A 377 -1.80 -5.82 -11.61
C VAL A 377 -1.33 -6.62 -10.40
N ALA A 378 -2.20 -7.47 -9.85
CA ALA A 378 -1.87 -8.34 -8.70
C ALA A 378 -1.43 -9.75 -9.12
N HIS A 379 -1.55 -10.10 -10.41
CA HIS A 379 -1.23 -11.43 -10.90
C HIS A 379 -0.50 -11.35 -12.26
N PRO A 380 0.61 -12.11 -12.47
CA PRO A 380 1.37 -12.06 -13.73
C PRO A 380 0.55 -12.36 -14.98
N GLY A 381 -0.47 -13.23 -14.87
CA GLY A 381 -1.36 -13.58 -15.98
C GLY A 381 -2.26 -12.46 -16.49
N LEU A 382 -2.26 -11.28 -15.84
CA LEU A 382 -2.99 -10.08 -16.26
C LEU A 382 -2.09 -9.05 -16.95
N ALA A 383 -0.77 -9.24 -16.85
CA ALA A 383 0.21 -8.27 -17.31
C ALA A 383 0.09 -7.99 -18.80
N ASP A 384 -0.07 -9.03 -19.62
CA ASP A 384 -0.15 -8.89 -21.08
C ASP A 384 -1.36 -8.05 -21.52
N THR A 385 -2.54 -8.29 -20.95
CA THR A 385 -3.75 -7.51 -21.26
C THR A 385 -3.59 -6.04 -20.85
N ALA A 386 -3.06 -5.77 -19.66
CA ALA A 386 -2.79 -4.41 -19.23
C ALA A 386 -1.72 -3.73 -20.11
N MET A 387 -0.67 -4.47 -20.49
CA MET A 387 0.40 -3.99 -21.39
C MET A 387 -0.13 -3.64 -22.78
N GLU A 388 -1.03 -4.46 -23.35
CA GLU A 388 -1.66 -4.18 -24.64
C GLU A 388 -2.47 -2.89 -24.60
N VAL A 389 -3.31 -2.70 -23.57
CA VAL A 389 -4.14 -1.50 -23.40
C VAL A 389 -3.28 -0.24 -23.30
N PHE A 390 -2.30 -0.22 -22.40
CA PHE A 390 -1.45 0.95 -22.23
C PHE A 390 -0.55 1.19 -23.44
N SER A 391 -0.04 0.14 -24.08
CA SER A 391 0.76 0.28 -25.31
C SER A 391 -0.05 0.85 -26.46
N ALA A 392 -1.34 0.47 -26.60
CA ALA A 392 -2.22 1.05 -27.59
C ALA A 392 -2.50 2.55 -27.33
N ALA A 393 -2.70 2.94 -26.08
CA ALA A 393 -2.94 4.34 -25.70
C ALA A 393 -1.68 5.23 -25.81
N LEU A 394 -0.53 4.69 -25.44
CA LEU A 394 0.75 5.42 -25.48
C LEU A 394 1.35 5.52 -26.88
N GLY A 395 1.13 4.52 -27.74
CA GLY A 395 1.80 4.41 -29.05
C GLY A 395 3.32 4.31 -28.88
N GLU A 396 4.10 5.22 -29.48
CA GLU A 396 5.55 5.26 -29.35
C GLU A 396 6.06 5.95 -28.06
N ARG A 397 5.18 6.57 -27.29
CA ARG A 397 5.52 7.25 -26.01
C ARG A 397 5.73 6.21 -24.90
N THR A 398 6.52 6.58 -23.91
CA THR A 398 6.71 5.77 -22.67
C THR A 398 5.77 6.15 -21.54
N ASN A 399 5.13 7.33 -21.62
CA ASN A 399 4.24 7.90 -20.60
C ASN A 399 3.28 8.92 -21.21
N GLN A 400 2.44 9.55 -20.40
CA GLN A 400 1.43 10.54 -20.79
C GLN A 400 1.63 11.90 -20.11
N LEU A 401 2.85 12.27 -19.72
CA LEU A 401 3.15 13.56 -19.05
C LEU A 401 2.72 14.79 -19.85
N ASP A 402 2.46 14.64 -21.15
CA ASP A 402 1.93 15.68 -22.04
C ASP A 402 0.40 15.85 -21.94
N VAL A 403 -0.32 14.93 -21.34
CA VAL A 403 -1.77 15.00 -21.13
C VAL A 403 -2.07 15.88 -19.93
N SER A 404 -2.28 17.17 -20.15
CA SER A 404 -2.44 18.17 -19.08
C SER A 404 -3.81 18.19 -18.42
N ARG A 405 -4.85 17.69 -19.08
CA ARG A 405 -6.27 17.85 -18.69
C ARG A 405 -6.65 19.30 -18.34
N SER A 406 -6.00 20.25 -18.98
CA SER A 406 -6.24 21.69 -18.75
C SER A 406 -7.61 22.13 -19.25
N GLU A 407 -8.22 21.36 -20.14
CA GLU A 407 -9.57 21.56 -20.67
C GLU A 407 -10.68 21.17 -19.69
N ASP A 408 -10.38 20.34 -18.69
CA ASP A 408 -11.33 20.00 -17.64
C ASP A 408 -11.61 21.22 -16.76
N ALA A 409 -12.86 21.36 -16.33
CA ALA A 409 -13.19 22.31 -15.27
C ALA A 409 -12.38 22.00 -14.00
N PRO A 410 -12.06 23.00 -13.17
CA PRO A 410 -11.44 22.76 -11.86
C PRO A 410 -12.29 21.81 -11.03
N ILE A 411 -11.66 20.75 -10.49
CA ILE A 411 -12.32 19.79 -9.61
C ILE A 411 -12.48 20.43 -8.24
N THR A 412 -13.68 20.37 -7.69
CA THR A 412 -14.07 20.99 -6.42
C THR A 412 -14.07 19.96 -5.28
N ALA A 413 -14.01 20.44 -4.03
CA ALA A 413 -14.18 19.60 -2.85
C ALA A 413 -15.54 18.89 -2.85
N ALA A 414 -16.59 19.54 -3.34
CA ALA A 414 -17.94 18.96 -3.42
C ALA A 414 -17.94 17.71 -4.32
N GLU A 415 -17.26 17.72 -5.49
CA GLU A 415 -17.14 16.56 -6.37
C GLU A 415 -16.35 15.41 -5.74
N LEU A 416 -15.28 15.72 -4.99
CA LEU A 416 -14.47 14.73 -4.27
C LEU A 416 -15.19 14.09 -3.09
N LEU A 417 -16.23 14.74 -2.57
CA LEU A 417 -17.04 14.28 -1.44
C LEU A 417 -18.41 13.75 -1.86
N GLU A 418 -18.77 13.81 -3.15
CA GLU A 418 -20.08 13.37 -3.63
C GLU A 418 -20.21 11.85 -3.50
N PRO A 419 -21.12 11.33 -2.64
CA PRO A 419 -21.31 9.89 -2.50
C PRO A 419 -21.95 9.32 -3.78
N CYS A 420 -21.74 8.03 -4.01
CA CYS A 420 -22.47 7.34 -5.07
C CYS A 420 -23.77 6.73 -4.53
N ASP A 421 -24.80 6.76 -5.35
CA ASP A 421 -26.05 6.03 -5.13
C ASP A 421 -25.88 4.55 -5.44
N GLY A 422 -26.70 3.72 -4.78
CA GLY A 422 -26.76 2.29 -4.99
C GLY A 422 -27.48 1.56 -3.87
N GLU A 423 -27.78 0.30 -4.12
CA GLU A 423 -28.43 -0.57 -3.16
C GLU A 423 -27.43 -1.12 -2.12
N ARG A 424 -27.96 -1.53 -0.98
CA ARG A 424 -27.30 -2.34 0.04
C ARG A 424 -28.04 -3.63 0.11
N THR A 425 -27.39 -4.71 -0.36
CA THR A 425 -28.07 -5.99 -0.49
C THR A 425 -27.70 -6.94 0.64
N GLU A 426 -28.59 -7.88 0.93
CA GLU A 426 -28.25 -8.98 1.87
C GLU A 426 -27.04 -9.76 1.35
N GLU A 427 -26.99 -10.09 0.07
CA GLU A 427 -25.86 -10.82 -0.52
C GLU A 427 -24.58 -10.01 -0.44
N GLY A 428 -24.61 -8.67 -0.68
CA GLY A 428 -23.45 -7.80 -0.53
C GLY A 428 -22.92 -7.77 0.89
N MET A 429 -23.81 -7.74 1.89
CA MET A 429 -23.41 -7.80 3.30
C MET A 429 -22.79 -9.16 3.65
N ARG A 430 -23.42 -10.27 3.24
CA ARG A 430 -22.90 -11.63 3.45
C ARG A 430 -21.55 -11.84 2.76
N HIS A 431 -21.41 -11.36 1.53
CA HIS A 431 -20.16 -11.40 0.79
C HIS A 431 -19.05 -10.63 1.51
N ASN A 432 -19.33 -9.42 2.03
CA ASN A 432 -18.36 -8.66 2.81
C ASN A 432 -17.92 -9.43 4.07
N ILE A 433 -18.85 -10.13 4.74
CA ILE A 433 -18.53 -10.97 5.90
C ILE A 433 -17.60 -12.13 5.51
N ARG A 434 -17.93 -12.88 4.44
CA ARG A 434 -17.12 -14.01 3.96
C ARG A 434 -15.71 -13.59 3.59
N VAL A 435 -15.58 -12.49 2.84
CA VAL A 435 -14.26 -11.98 2.41
C VAL A 435 -13.43 -11.52 3.60
N ALA A 436 -14.00 -10.68 4.49
CA ALA A 436 -13.28 -10.19 5.66
C ALA A 436 -12.88 -11.32 6.61
N LEU A 437 -13.75 -12.30 6.85
CA LEU A 437 -13.47 -13.46 7.70
C LEU A 437 -12.29 -14.29 7.18
N GLN A 438 -12.31 -14.64 5.89
CA GLN A 438 -11.24 -15.44 5.27
C GLN A 438 -9.93 -14.67 5.21
N TYR A 439 -10.00 -13.35 4.92
CA TYR A 439 -8.80 -12.52 4.90
C TYR A 439 -8.19 -12.36 6.29
N ILE A 440 -8.98 -12.03 7.32
CA ILE A 440 -8.50 -11.87 8.70
C ILE A 440 -7.88 -13.19 9.20
N GLU A 441 -8.53 -14.35 8.93
CA GLU A 441 -7.98 -15.64 9.29
C GLU A 441 -6.60 -15.87 8.67
N ALA A 442 -6.49 -15.66 7.36
CA ALA A 442 -5.23 -15.82 6.66
C ALA A 442 -4.14 -14.86 7.17
N TRP A 443 -4.52 -13.60 7.43
CA TRP A 443 -3.60 -12.58 7.90
C TRP A 443 -3.05 -12.88 9.29
N ILE A 444 -3.90 -13.25 10.26
CA ILE A 444 -3.45 -13.65 11.61
C ILE A 444 -2.70 -14.99 11.60
N SER A 445 -2.82 -15.76 10.53
CA SER A 445 -2.06 -16.99 10.27
C SER A 445 -0.76 -16.74 9.48
N GLY A 446 -0.39 -15.46 9.23
CA GLY A 446 0.86 -15.07 8.59
C GLY A 446 0.80 -14.94 7.06
N ASN A 447 -0.38 -14.83 6.44
CA ASN A 447 -0.54 -14.65 5.00
C ASN A 447 -1.35 -13.38 4.69
N GLY A 448 -0.71 -12.36 4.11
CA GLY A 448 -1.32 -11.06 3.81
C GLY A 448 -1.84 -10.91 2.38
N CYS A 449 -1.66 -11.90 1.49
CA CYS A 449 -2.12 -11.85 0.10
C CYS A 449 -2.82 -13.16 -0.24
N VAL A 450 -4.14 -13.13 -0.40
CA VAL A 450 -5.00 -14.33 -0.39
C VAL A 450 -5.95 -14.37 -1.57
N PRO A 451 -5.99 -15.48 -2.34
CA PRO A 451 -7.01 -15.67 -3.37
C PRO A 451 -8.36 -16.00 -2.75
N ILE A 452 -9.33 -15.07 -2.86
CA ILE A 452 -10.69 -15.23 -2.36
C ILE A 452 -11.67 -14.87 -3.50
N TYR A 453 -12.56 -15.78 -3.85
CA TYR A 453 -13.61 -15.61 -4.89
C TYR A 453 -13.10 -14.99 -6.20
N GLY A 454 -11.94 -15.44 -6.69
CA GLY A 454 -11.35 -15.00 -7.96
C GLY A 454 -10.64 -13.64 -7.92
N LEU A 455 -10.46 -13.08 -6.73
CA LEU A 455 -9.67 -11.88 -6.49
C LEU A 455 -8.47 -12.20 -5.60
N MET A 456 -7.35 -11.53 -5.85
CA MET A 456 -6.20 -11.51 -4.96
C MET A 456 -6.45 -10.39 -3.95
N GLU A 457 -6.85 -10.79 -2.74
CA GLU A 457 -7.26 -9.87 -1.68
C GLU A 457 -6.07 -9.51 -0.79
N ASP A 458 -6.04 -8.24 -0.37
CA ASP A 458 -5.09 -7.65 0.57
C ASP A 458 -5.81 -6.99 1.76
N ALA A 459 -5.09 -6.32 2.65
CA ALA A 459 -5.67 -5.71 3.84
C ALA A 459 -6.78 -4.68 3.52
N ALA A 460 -6.63 -3.93 2.43
CA ALA A 460 -7.61 -2.91 2.03
C ALA A 460 -9.00 -3.52 1.78
N THR A 461 -9.07 -4.75 1.31
CA THR A 461 -10.35 -5.43 1.03
C THR A 461 -11.10 -5.82 2.29
N ALA A 462 -10.42 -6.31 3.30
CA ALA A 462 -11.03 -6.60 4.60
C ALA A 462 -11.44 -5.30 5.31
N GLU A 463 -10.64 -4.24 5.16
CA GLU A 463 -10.95 -2.91 5.70
C GLU A 463 -12.25 -2.34 5.14
N ILE A 464 -12.40 -2.30 3.82
CA ILE A 464 -13.63 -1.79 3.20
C ILE A 464 -14.84 -2.65 3.56
N SER A 465 -14.67 -3.98 3.63
CA SER A 465 -15.75 -4.91 3.93
C SER A 465 -16.33 -4.67 5.33
N ARG A 466 -15.46 -4.61 6.36
CA ARG A 466 -15.90 -4.34 7.74
C ARG A 466 -16.44 -2.92 7.92
N ALA A 467 -15.79 -1.93 7.31
CA ALA A 467 -16.15 -0.54 7.47
C ALA A 467 -17.50 -0.21 6.82
N SER A 468 -17.83 -0.83 5.67
CA SER A 468 -19.15 -0.69 5.04
C SER A 468 -20.26 -1.19 5.95
N ILE A 469 -20.11 -2.38 6.56
CA ILE A 469 -21.11 -2.92 7.49
C ILE A 469 -21.21 -2.05 8.73
N TRP A 470 -20.06 -1.63 9.30
CA TRP A 470 -20.02 -0.72 10.44
C TRP A 470 -20.80 0.57 10.15
N GLN A 471 -20.56 1.21 8.99
CA GLN A 471 -21.25 2.43 8.57
C GLN A 471 -22.76 2.23 8.46
N TRP A 472 -23.20 1.09 7.88
CA TRP A 472 -24.63 0.78 7.76
C TRP A 472 -25.30 0.59 9.12
N ILE A 473 -24.62 -0.06 10.07
CA ILE A 473 -25.11 -0.20 11.47
C ILE A 473 -25.25 1.18 12.13
N GLN A 474 -24.20 2.00 12.08
CA GLN A 474 -24.15 3.30 12.74
C GLN A 474 -25.23 4.27 12.24
N HIS A 475 -25.53 4.21 10.94
CA HIS A 475 -26.51 5.10 10.31
C HIS A 475 -27.88 4.44 10.09
N GLY A 476 -28.14 3.28 10.70
CA GLY A 476 -29.44 2.60 10.67
C GLY A 476 -29.97 2.32 9.26
N LYS A 477 -29.06 1.97 8.32
CA LYS A 477 -29.44 1.70 6.93
C LYS A 477 -30.18 0.38 6.81
N SER A 478 -30.99 0.23 5.74
CA SER A 478 -31.72 -0.99 5.44
C SER A 478 -31.13 -1.68 4.20
N LEU A 479 -31.27 -3.00 4.17
CA LEU A 479 -30.96 -3.84 3.02
C LEU A 479 -32.13 -3.82 2.00
N ASP A 480 -31.89 -4.32 0.80
CA ASP A 480 -32.88 -4.45 -0.28
C ASP A 480 -34.14 -5.24 0.11
N ASN A 481 -34.00 -6.23 1.01
CA ASN A 481 -35.09 -7.02 1.58
C ASN A 481 -35.90 -6.27 2.68
N GLY A 482 -35.56 -5.02 2.99
CA GLY A 482 -36.21 -4.18 4.01
C GLY A 482 -35.73 -4.39 5.44
N GLN A 483 -34.79 -5.33 5.68
CA GLN A 483 -34.21 -5.52 7.02
C GLN A 483 -33.28 -4.37 7.37
N GLN A 484 -33.41 -3.83 8.57
CA GLN A 484 -32.48 -2.83 9.10
C GLN A 484 -31.17 -3.51 9.50
N VAL A 485 -30.05 -2.95 9.07
CA VAL A 485 -28.71 -3.42 9.48
C VAL A 485 -28.45 -3.04 10.93
N THR A 486 -28.40 -4.04 11.78
CA THR A 486 -28.16 -3.92 13.23
C THR A 486 -26.98 -4.79 13.65
N LYS A 487 -26.41 -4.54 14.83
CA LYS A 487 -25.39 -5.41 15.43
C LYS A 487 -25.88 -6.87 15.51
N ALA A 488 -27.13 -7.08 15.94
CA ALA A 488 -27.71 -8.42 16.06
C ALA A 488 -27.87 -9.13 14.69
N LEU A 489 -28.30 -8.40 13.64
CA LEU A 489 -28.37 -8.96 12.29
C LEU A 489 -26.99 -9.34 11.78
N PHE A 490 -25.99 -8.47 11.98
CA PHE A 490 -24.62 -8.76 11.62
C PHE A 490 -24.07 -10.01 12.34
N GLU A 491 -24.29 -10.11 13.65
CA GLU A 491 -23.84 -11.28 14.44
C GLU A 491 -24.50 -12.58 13.96
N THR A 492 -25.80 -12.52 13.59
CA THR A 492 -26.50 -13.66 13.01
C THR A 492 -25.86 -14.09 11.68
N TYR A 493 -25.66 -13.14 10.77
CA TYR A 493 -25.03 -13.43 9.47
C TYR A 493 -23.57 -13.88 9.65
N LEU A 494 -22.82 -13.29 10.56
CA LEU A 494 -21.45 -13.74 10.84
C LEU A 494 -21.40 -15.22 11.26
N GLN A 495 -22.30 -15.66 12.15
CA GLN A 495 -22.38 -17.06 12.57
C GLN A 495 -22.74 -17.99 11.39
N GLU A 496 -23.70 -17.59 10.56
CA GLU A 496 -24.10 -18.35 9.38
C GLU A 496 -22.94 -18.44 8.34
N GLU A 497 -22.26 -17.33 8.08
CA GLU A 497 -21.15 -17.28 7.10
C GLU A 497 -19.89 -17.98 7.60
N VAL A 498 -19.64 -18.05 8.90
CA VAL A 498 -18.57 -18.89 9.48
C VAL A 498 -18.79 -20.37 9.10
N GLU A 499 -20.02 -20.87 9.18
CA GLU A 499 -20.33 -22.25 8.80
C GLU A 499 -20.23 -22.47 7.27
N VAL A 500 -20.63 -21.48 6.46
CA VAL A 500 -20.44 -21.52 5.00
C VAL A 500 -18.96 -21.60 4.66
N VAL A 501 -18.14 -20.69 5.21
CA VAL A 501 -16.70 -20.66 4.95
C VAL A 501 -16.00 -21.95 5.42
N LYS A 502 -16.38 -22.50 6.57
CA LYS A 502 -15.86 -23.81 7.02
C LYS A 502 -16.16 -24.93 6.02
N GLN A 503 -17.38 -24.94 5.43
CA GLN A 503 -17.74 -25.93 4.41
C GLN A 503 -16.96 -25.71 3.10
N GLU A 504 -16.78 -24.47 2.65
CA GLU A 504 -15.97 -24.15 1.48
C GLU A 504 -14.50 -24.54 1.67
N VAL A 505 -13.94 -24.24 2.85
CA VAL A 505 -12.57 -24.64 3.22
C VAL A 505 -12.45 -26.16 3.33
N GLU A 506 -13.50 -26.88 3.72
CA GLU A 506 -13.50 -28.36 3.73
C GLU A 506 -13.45 -28.96 2.31
N VAL A 507 -14.06 -28.30 1.32
CA VAL A 507 -13.87 -28.65 -0.09
C VAL A 507 -12.43 -28.38 -0.54
N VAL A 508 -11.86 -27.24 -0.16
CA VAL A 508 -10.47 -26.87 -0.41
C VAL A 508 -9.48 -27.75 0.38
N LYS A 509 -9.89 -28.30 1.54
CA LYS A 509 -9.12 -29.27 2.35
C LYS A 509 -8.63 -30.45 1.53
N GLN A 510 -9.45 -30.95 0.59
CA GLN A 510 -9.04 -32.02 -0.32
C GLN A 510 -7.90 -31.59 -1.27
N GLU A 511 -7.71 -30.29 -1.49
CA GLU A 511 -6.67 -29.72 -2.34
C GLU A 511 -5.42 -29.26 -1.55
N VAL A 512 -5.55 -28.80 -0.29
CA VAL A 512 -4.46 -28.19 0.49
C VAL A 512 -4.02 -28.97 1.74
N GLY A 513 -4.72 -30.06 2.10
CA GLY A 513 -4.36 -30.97 3.20
C GLY A 513 -4.93 -30.63 4.58
N GLU A 514 -5.10 -31.68 5.39
CA GLU A 514 -5.74 -31.66 6.71
C GLU A 514 -5.04 -30.77 7.75
N GLU A 515 -3.70 -30.71 7.70
CA GLU A 515 -2.90 -29.95 8.67
C GLU A 515 -3.20 -28.45 8.64
N ARG A 516 -3.38 -27.86 7.44
CA ARG A 516 -3.72 -26.44 7.28
C ARG A 516 -5.14 -26.13 7.75
N TYR A 517 -6.08 -27.06 7.55
CA TYR A 517 -7.45 -26.90 7.99
C TYR A 517 -7.56 -26.91 9.53
N GLN A 518 -6.86 -27.83 10.20
CA GLN A 518 -6.87 -27.92 11.67
C GLN A 518 -6.10 -26.79 12.35
N ALA A 519 -5.17 -26.16 11.64
CA ALA A 519 -4.45 -24.98 12.10
C ALA A 519 -5.23 -23.66 11.86
N GLY A 520 -6.42 -23.70 11.25
CA GLY A 520 -7.21 -22.52 10.92
C GLY A 520 -7.69 -21.76 12.14
N ARG A 521 -7.55 -20.43 12.10
CA ARG A 521 -7.88 -19.51 13.21
C ARG A 521 -9.22 -18.79 13.00
N PHE A 522 -10.21 -19.46 12.40
CA PHE A 522 -11.50 -18.87 12.03
C PHE A 522 -12.30 -18.34 13.22
N GLU A 523 -12.22 -18.97 14.40
CA GLU A 523 -12.89 -18.47 15.60
C GLU A 523 -12.28 -17.15 16.08
N GLU A 524 -10.96 -17.04 16.08
CA GLU A 524 -10.26 -15.80 16.43
C GLU A 524 -10.54 -14.69 15.40
N ALA A 525 -10.54 -15.04 14.11
CA ALA A 525 -10.88 -14.12 13.04
C ALA A 525 -12.33 -13.59 13.17
N ALA A 526 -13.29 -14.47 13.46
CA ALA A 526 -14.68 -14.09 13.69
C ALA A 526 -14.84 -13.17 14.91
N GLN A 527 -14.13 -13.48 16.01
CA GLN A 527 -14.14 -12.62 17.22
C GLN A 527 -13.55 -11.24 16.93
N LEU A 528 -12.41 -11.19 16.22
CA LEU A 528 -11.78 -9.92 15.83
C LEU A 528 -12.71 -9.12 14.90
N MET A 529 -13.28 -9.76 13.87
CA MET A 529 -14.23 -9.13 12.97
C MET A 529 -15.46 -8.60 13.70
N ALA A 530 -16.05 -9.39 14.60
CA ALA A 530 -17.20 -8.97 15.42
C ALA A 530 -16.85 -7.73 16.24
N LYS A 531 -15.73 -7.75 16.95
CA LYS A 531 -15.24 -6.63 17.75
C LYS A 531 -15.06 -5.36 16.90
N LEU A 532 -14.44 -5.47 15.74
CA LEU A 532 -14.17 -4.33 14.84
C LEU A 532 -15.43 -3.75 14.20
N THR A 533 -16.41 -4.61 13.88
CA THR A 533 -17.62 -4.21 13.13
C THR A 533 -18.75 -3.73 14.05
N THR A 534 -18.81 -4.21 15.31
CA THR A 534 -19.87 -3.83 16.26
C THR A 534 -19.44 -2.76 17.27
N SER A 535 -18.19 -2.31 17.23
CA SER A 535 -17.69 -1.22 18.08
C SER A 535 -18.48 0.08 17.85
N ASP A 536 -18.67 0.89 18.88
CA ASP A 536 -19.32 2.20 18.77
C ASP A 536 -18.45 3.22 18.01
N GLU A 537 -17.13 3.06 18.06
CA GLU A 537 -16.16 3.83 17.27
C GLU A 537 -15.48 2.94 16.25
N LEU A 538 -15.30 3.45 15.03
CA LEU A 538 -14.60 2.73 13.98
C LEU A 538 -13.10 2.68 14.30
N THR A 539 -12.56 1.48 14.47
CA THR A 539 -11.11 1.27 14.60
C THR A 539 -10.39 1.73 13.33
N ASN A 540 -9.33 2.51 13.48
CA ASN A 540 -8.64 3.14 12.35
C ASN A 540 -8.12 2.15 11.32
N PHE A 541 -7.48 1.05 11.77
CA PHE A 541 -7.01 -0.04 10.90
C PHE A 541 -7.14 -1.37 11.63
N LEU A 542 -7.62 -2.40 10.94
CA LEU A 542 -7.73 -3.76 11.49
C LEU A 542 -6.36 -4.37 11.80
N THR A 543 -5.34 -3.97 11.04
CA THR A 543 -3.98 -4.46 11.18
C THR A 543 -3.33 -4.04 12.50
N VAL A 544 -3.78 -2.95 13.13
CA VAL A 544 -3.27 -2.51 14.44
C VAL A 544 -3.66 -3.50 15.56
N PRO A 545 -4.95 -3.76 15.86
CA PRO A 545 -5.30 -4.79 16.84
C PRO A 545 -5.02 -6.21 16.34
N GLY A 546 -5.00 -6.43 15.04
CA GLY A 546 -4.63 -7.72 14.44
C GLY A 546 -3.17 -8.09 14.69
N TYR A 547 -2.28 -7.10 14.79
CA TYR A 547 -0.86 -7.30 15.02
C TYR A 547 -0.55 -8.02 16.35
N ASP A 548 -1.44 -7.91 17.34
CA ASP A 548 -1.31 -8.62 18.62
C ASP A 548 -1.45 -10.16 18.48
N TYR A 549 -2.04 -10.62 17.37
CA TYR A 549 -2.20 -12.06 17.05
C TYR A 549 -0.98 -12.66 16.33
N LEU A 550 -0.04 -11.83 15.89
CA LEU A 550 1.20 -12.28 15.24
C LEU A 550 2.32 -12.42 16.27
N ASP A 551 3.24 -13.36 16.02
CA ASP A 551 4.44 -13.56 16.85
C ASP A 551 5.53 -12.51 16.55
#